data_61a966b770b8764d7f8b1ce7ff5b0770
#
_entry.id   61a966b770b8764d7f8b1ce7ff5b0770
#
_cell.length_a   1.000
_cell.length_b   1.000
_cell.length_c   1.000
_cell.angle_alpha   90.00
_cell.angle_beta   90.00
_cell.angle_gamma   90.00
#
_symmetry.space_group_name_H-M   'P 1'
#
loop_
_entity.id
_entity.type
_entity.pdbx_description
1 polymer ?
#
loop_
_entity_poly.entity_id
_entity_poly.type
_entity_poly.pdbx_seq_one_letter_code
_entity_poly.pdbx_strand_id
1 'polypeptide(L)'
;SPRKIIVVIASVILALSLAYLAYYIIQEQKAAKLEDELAKRHSETVIITQDTTAAETEATTEATTEATTPAPEPLVMLDSMQSFVNDNADTAGWITVGGTTIDNIVMQTDNNEYYLDHDFYGNYSQPGTVFADFRCVVNDYDFNQSDNIVLYGHNQANGAMFGTLQKYKITKQNTKKFDFYLQHPTFTFSNLYEEYTYKIIALFVCEVEPEQTTD
;
A
#
# COMPACT_ATOMS: atom_id res chain seq x y z
N SER A 1 28.23 47.88 -2.52
CA SER A 1 29.23 47.19 -1.68
C SER A 1 29.05 45.67 -1.82
N PRO A 2 30.11 44.88 -2.00
CA PRO A 2 30.02 43.43 -2.19
C PRO A 2 29.27 42.75 -1.04
N ARG A 3 29.35 43.23 0.17
CA ARG A 3 28.57 42.75 1.33
C ARG A 3 27.05 42.84 1.13
N LYS A 4 26.55 43.91 0.52
CA LYS A 4 25.09 44.05 0.24
C LYS A 4 24.63 43.03 -0.79
N ILE A 5 25.46 42.75 -1.80
CA ILE A 5 25.15 41.73 -2.83
C ILE A 5 25.07 40.36 -2.21
N ILE A 6 26.04 40.01 -1.35
CA ILE A 6 26.06 38.71 -0.64
C ILE A 6 24.82 38.53 0.24
N VAL A 7 24.43 39.57 0.98
CA VAL A 7 23.22 39.55 1.83
C VAL A 7 21.95 39.32 0.98
N VAL A 8 21.83 40.03 -0.15
CA VAL A 8 20.69 39.86 -1.05
C VAL A 8 20.62 38.45 -1.60
N ILE A 9 21.75 37.93 -2.09
CA ILE A 9 21.79 36.55 -2.62
C ILE A 9 21.43 35.53 -1.52
N ALA A 10 22.00 35.66 -0.32
CA ALA A 10 21.68 34.79 0.81
C ALA A 10 20.19 34.85 1.20
N SER A 11 19.60 36.05 1.19
CA SER A 11 18.17 36.24 1.48
C SER A 11 17.28 35.58 0.41
N VAL A 12 17.64 35.66 -0.86
CA VAL A 12 16.91 34.97 -1.95
C VAL A 12 17.02 33.46 -1.83
N ILE A 13 18.20 32.92 -1.58
CA ILE A 13 18.39 31.49 -1.37
C ILE A 13 17.56 31.00 -0.18
N LEU A 14 17.59 31.73 0.94
CA LEU A 14 16.79 31.40 2.11
C LEU A 14 15.29 31.40 1.80
N ALA A 15 14.79 32.42 1.10
CA ALA A 15 13.39 32.51 0.71
C ALA A 15 12.97 31.35 -0.19
N LEU A 16 13.79 30.98 -1.18
CA LEU A 16 13.54 29.84 -2.05
C LEU A 16 13.55 28.51 -1.29
N SER A 17 14.49 28.36 -0.35
CA SER A 17 14.57 27.16 0.50
C SER A 17 13.33 27.01 1.40
N LEU A 18 12.86 28.11 1.98
CA LEU A 18 11.63 28.10 2.79
C LEU A 18 10.38 27.83 1.95
N ALA A 19 10.31 28.39 0.75
CA ALA A 19 9.21 28.11 -0.18
C ALA A 19 9.19 26.64 -0.61
N TYR A 20 10.36 26.06 -0.90
CA TYR A 20 10.49 24.64 -1.22
C TYR A 20 10.08 23.75 -0.04
N LEU A 21 10.53 24.08 1.18
CA LEU A 21 10.15 23.34 2.39
C LEU A 21 8.64 23.38 2.63
N ALA A 22 8.03 24.55 2.47
CA ALA A 22 6.58 24.69 2.58
C ALA A 22 5.83 23.87 1.52
N TYR A 23 6.29 23.89 0.27
CA TYR A 23 5.76 23.07 -0.80
C TYR A 23 5.84 21.57 -0.46
N TYR A 24 7.00 21.12 0.01
CA TYR A 24 7.24 19.73 0.44
C TYR A 24 6.25 19.29 1.53
N ILE A 25 6.11 20.09 2.59
CA ILE A 25 5.18 19.80 3.69
C ILE A 25 3.73 19.73 3.20
N ILE A 26 3.34 20.63 2.28
CA ILE A 26 1.98 20.60 1.72
C ILE A 26 1.73 19.32 0.92
N GLN A 27 2.69 18.87 0.14
CA GLN A 27 2.56 17.63 -0.63
C GLN A 27 2.43 16.39 0.28
N GLU A 28 3.27 16.29 1.32
CA GLU A 28 3.13 15.20 2.30
C GLU A 28 1.78 15.19 3.01
N GLN A 29 1.28 16.37 3.39
CA GLN A 29 -0.04 16.46 4.03
C GLN A 29 -1.19 16.09 3.10
N LYS A 30 -1.09 16.40 1.80
CA LYS A 30 -2.08 15.99 0.81
C LYS A 30 -2.09 14.48 0.62
N ALA A 31 -0.90 13.88 0.48
CA ALA A 31 -0.77 12.45 0.33
C ALA A 31 -1.33 11.69 1.56
N ALA A 32 -0.97 12.12 2.77
CA ALA A 32 -1.47 11.50 4.00
C ALA A 32 -3.00 11.61 4.14
N LYS A 33 -3.59 12.74 3.74
CA LYS A 33 -5.06 12.90 3.73
C LYS A 33 -5.73 11.99 2.71
N LEU A 34 -5.14 11.82 1.54
CA LEU A 34 -5.66 10.92 0.53
C LEU A 34 -5.62 9.47 1.00
N GLU A 35 -4.49 9.02 1.58
CA GLU A 35 -4.38 7.68 2.17
C GLU A 35 -5.46 7.43 3.22
N ASP A 36 -5.67 8.39 4.12
CA ASP A 36 -6.69 8.33 5.19
C ASP A 36 -8.12 8.25 4.60
N GLU A 37 -8.42 9.01 3.54
CA GLU A 37 -9.69 9.00 2.84
C GLU A 37 -9.94 7.66 2.16
N LEU A 38 -8.94 7.12 1.47
CA LEU A 38 -9.04 5.82 0.80
C LEU A 38 -9.22 4.69 1.84
N ALA A 39 -8.46 4.70 2.94
CA ALA A 39 -8.58 3.71 4.01
C ALA A 39 -9.95 3.76 4.68
N LYS A 40 -10.48 4.95 4.93
CA LYS A 40 -11.84 5.11 5.46
C LYS A 40 -12.90 4.56 4.50
N ARG A 41 -12.82 4.89 3.22
CA ARG A 41 -13.73 4.38 2.18
C ARG A 41 -13.68 2.85 2.11
N HIS A 42 -12.50 2.25 2.16
CA HIS A 42 -12.32 0.80 2.17
C HIS A 42 -13.02 0.17 3.39
N SER A 43 -12.74 0.68 4.59
CA SER A 43 -13.31 0.15 5.84
C SER A 43 -14.84 0.27 5.89
N GLU A 44 -15.42 1.36 5.41
CA GLU A 44 -16.88 1.54 5.33
C GLU A 44 -17.53 0.50 4.42
N THR A 45 -16.93 0.19 3.28
CA THR A 45 -17.45 -0.81 2.34
C THR A 45 -17.37 -2.22 2.93
N VAL A 46 -16.26 -2.57 3.58
CA VAL A 46 -16.08 -3.89 4.24
C VAL A 46 -17.14 -4.11 5.32
N ILE A 47 -17.47 -3.10 6.13
CA ILE A 47 -18.49 -3.20 7.18
C ILE A 47 -19.86 -3.47 6.58
N ILE A 48 -20.25 -2.76 5.52
CA ILE A 48 -21.55 -2.93 4.86
C ILE A 48 -21.68 -4.36 4.29
N THR A 49 -20.63 -4.87 3.66
CA THR A 49 -20.63 -6.22 3.08
C THR A 49 -20.77 -7.30 4.15
N GLN A 50 -20.10 -7.16 5.29
CA GLN A 50 -20.21 -8.12 6.41
C GLN A 50 -21.61 -8.15 7.00
N ASP A 51 -22.25 -7.01 7.19
CA ASP A 51 -23.63 -6.94 7.69
C ASP A 51 -24.64 -7.59 6.73
N THR A 52 -24.44 -7.43 5.42
CA THR A 52 -25.31 -8.02 4.40
C THR A 52 -25.15 -9.54 4.35
N THR A 53 -23.92 -10.05 4.43
CA THR A 53 -23.63 -11.49 4.41
C THR A 53 -24.17 -12.18 5.67
N ALA A 54 -24.11 -11.52 6.82
CA ALA A 54 -24.66 -12.07 8.07
C ALA A 54 -26.19 -12.24 8.01
N ALA A 55 -26.90 -11.37 7.28
CA ALA A 55 -28.34 -11.44 7.11
C ALA A 55 -28.80 -12.54 6.14
N GLU A 56 -27.98 -12.93 5.17
CA GLU A 56 -28.28 -13.98 4.21
C GLU A 56 -27.98 -15.41 4.72
N THR A 57 -27.10 -15.56 5.72
CA THR A 57 -26.67 -16.88 6.23
C THR A 57 -27.76 -17.58 7.10
N GLU A 58 -28.82 -16.88 7.55
CA GLU A 58 -29.87 -17.50 8.35
C GLU A 58 -30.95 -18.26 7.54
N ALA A 59 -30.88 -18.29 6.21
CA ALA A 59 -32.00 -18.78 5.38
C ALA A 59 -31.76 -20.07 4.60
N THR A 60 -30.67 -20.84 4.77
CA THR A 60 -30.51 -22.09 4.01
C THR A 60 -29.83 -23.21 4.80
N THR A 61 -30.67 -24.07 5.40
CA THR A 61 -30.28 -25.42 5.85
C THR A 61 -31.09 -26.44 5.07
N GLU A 62 -30.39 -27.48 4.58
CA GLU A 62 -30.83 -28.76 3.99
C GLU A 62 -30.90 -28.86 2.46
N ALA A 63 -29.90 -29.55 1.88
CA ALA A 63 -30.11 -30.89 1.23
C ALA A 63 -28.83 -31.43 0.58
N THR A 64 -28.31 -32.49 1.15
CA THR A 64 -27.84 -33.79 0.57
C THR A 64 -27.19 -33.86 -0.83
N THR A 65 -25.89 -34.15 -0.84
CA THR A 65 -25.10 -35.15 -1.61
C THR A 65 -25.37 -35.34 -3.10
N GLU A 66 -24.35 -34.99 -3.92
CA GLU A 66 -23.68 -35.87 -4.89
C GLU A 66 -22.35 -35.23 -5.33
N ALA A 67 -21.27 -36.00 -5.28
CA ALA A 67 -19.93 -35.53 -5.63
C ALA A 67 -19.78 -35.40 -7.15
N THR A 68 -20.07 -34.26 -7.67
CA THR A 68 -19.59 -33.83 -8.98
C THR A 68 -18.62 -32.67 -8.68
N THR A 69 -17.36 -32.78 -9.10
CA THR A 69 -16.44 -31.64 -9.03
C THR A 69 -17.07 -30.47 -9.76
N PRO A 70 -17.49 -29.41 -9.07
CA PRO A 70 -18.11 -28.27 -9.75
C PRO A 70 -17.02 -27.63 -10.64
N ALA A 71 -17.44 -27.15 -11.82
CA ALA A 71 -16.60 -26.21 -12.56
C ALA A 71 -16.30 -25.02 -11.62
N PRO A 72 -15.07 -24.46 -11.64
CA PRO A 72 -14.74 -23.33 -10.80
C PRO A 72 -15.77 -22.22 -11.04
N GLU A 73 -16.37 -21.75 -9.95
CA GLU A 73 -17.28 -20.61 -10.02
C GLU A 73 -16.53 -19.37 -10.54
N PRO A 74 -17.16 -18.53 -11.36
CA PRO A 74 -16.50 -17.31 -11.84
C PRO A 74 -16.11 -16.44 -10.64
N LEU A 75 -14.88 -15.95 -10.62
CA LEU A 75 -14.40 -15.02 -9.61
C LEU A 75 -15.28 -13.75 -9.62
N VAL A 76 -15.86 -13.45 -8.46
CA VAL A 76 -16.63 -12.22 -8.25
C VAL A 76 -15.72 -11.20 -7.58
N MET A 77 -15.64 -9.99 -8.15
CA MET A 77 -14.86 -8.92 -7.56
C MET A 77 -15.40 -8.56 -6.18
N LEU A 78 -14.48 -8.37 -5.21
CA LEU A 78 -14.84 -7.91 -3.88
C LEU A 78 -15.54 -6.55 -3.94
N ASP A 79 -16.66 -6.42 -3.24
CA ASP A 79 -17.43 -5.16 -3.17
C ASP A 79 -16.54 -4.00 -2.67
N SER A 80 -15.62 -4.30 -1.75
CA SER A 80 -14.66 -3.32 -1.24
C SER A 80 -13.71 -2.79 -2.31
N MET A 81 -13.45 -3.54 -3.39
CA MET A 81 -12.56 -3.15 -4.48
C MET A 81 -13.30 -2.49 -5.65
N GLN A 82 -14.59 -2.79 -5.85
CA GLN A 82 -15.35 -2.36 -7.03
C GLN A 82 -15.30 -0.85 -7.27
N SER A 83 -15.47 -0.06 -6.21
CA SER A 83 -15.48 1.40 -6.32
C SER A 83 -14.10 1.97 -6.69
N PHE A 84 -13.02 1.35 -6.20
CA PHE A 84 -11.65 1.77 -6.51
C PHE A 84 -11.29 1.45 -7.96
N VAL A 85 -11.62 0.25 -8.45
CA VAL A 85 -11.41 -0.13 -9.86
C VAL A 85 -12.18 0.78 -10.82
N ASN A 86 -13.39 1.20 -10.44
CA ASN A 86 -14.17 2.14 -11.25
C ASN A 86 -13.52 3.54 -11.33
N ASP A 87 -12.85 3.98 -10.28
CA ASP A 87 -12.15 5.26 -10.24
C ASP A 87 -10.76 5.20 -10.91
N ASN A 88 -10.05 4.07 -10.73
CA ASN A 88 -8.76 3.83 -11.36
C ASN A 88 -8.57 2.34 -11.66
N ALA A 89 -8.49 2.01 -12.95
CA ALA A 89 -8.34 0.63 -13.45
C ALA A 89 -7.00 -0.02 -13.07
N ASP A 90 -6.00 0.76 -12.66
CA ASP A 90 -4.70 0.27 -12.17
C ASP A 90 -4.78 -0.26 -10.73
N THR A 91 -5.97 -0.26 -10.11
CA THR A 91 -6.18 -0.84 -8.78
C THR A 91 -5.88 -2.34 -8.81
N ALA A 92 -4.92 -2.79 -8.01
CA ALA A 92 -4.51 -4.19 -7.93
C ALA A 92 -4.95 -4.88 -6.64
N GLY A 93 -5.16 -4.14 -5.54
CA GLY A 93 -5.56 -4.72 -4.28
C GLY A 93 -5.43 -3.78 -3.10
N TRP A 94 -5.40 -4.36 -1.90
CA TRP A 94 -5.31 -3.64 -0.63
C TRP A 94 -4.38 -4.37 0.35
N ILE A 95 -3.52 -3.64 1.07
CA ILE A 95 -2.63 -4.20 2.09
C ILE A 95 -2.90 -3.57 3.45
N THR A 96 -3.07 -4.41 4.48
CA THR A 96 -3.21 -3.95 5.87
C THR A 96 -2.24 -4.69 6.78
N VAL A 97 -1.48 -3.95 7.60
CA VAL A 97 -0.56 -4.51 8.60
C VAL A 97 -0.97 -4.03 9.98
N GLY A 98 -1.52 -4.94 10.78
CA GLY A 98 -2.04 -4.62 12.11
C GLY A 98 -1.01 -3.95 13.04
N GLY A 99 -1.45 -2.96 13.83
CA GLY A 99 -0.58 -2.20 14.74
C GLY A 99 0.35 -1.20 14.04
N THR A 100 0.24 -1.04 12.73
CA THR A 100 0.96 -0.04 11.93
C THR A 100 0.00 0.97 11.31
N THR A 101 0.51 1.89 10.52
CA THR A 101 -0.28 2.80 9.68
C THR A 101 -0.46 2.25 8.26
N ILE A 102 0.00 1.04 7.99
CA ILE A 102 -0.12 0.43 6.66
C ILE A 102 -1.54 -0.10 6.52
N ASP A 103 -2.33 0.66 5.78
CA ASP A 103 -3.70 0.37 5.39
C ASP A 103 -3.93 1.07 4.05
N ASN A 104 -3.34 0.48 2.99
CA ASN A 104 -3.10 1.16 1.72
C ASN A 104 -3.66 0.39 0.54
N ILE A 105 -4.19 1.15 -0.42
CA ILE A 105 -4.45 0.64 -1.75
C ILE A 105 -3.15 0.23 -2.42
N VAL A 106 -3.19 -0.83 -3.22
CA VAL A 106 -2.07 -1.30 -4.04
C VAL A 106 -2.41 -1.10 -5.50
N MET A 107 -1.56 -0.40 -6.22
CA MET A 107 -1.69 -0.11 -7.64
C MET A 107 -0.79 -1.05 -8.46
N GLN A 108 -1.06 -1.19 -9.76
CA GLN A 108 -0.17 -1.88 -10.68
C GLN A 108 -0.33 -1.32 -12.11
N THR A 109 0.79 -0.99 -12.75
CA THR A 109 0.85 -0.62 -14.16
C THR A 109 1.76 -1.58 -14.94
N ASP A 110 2.10 -1.24 -16.15
CA ASP A 110 3.06 -1.96 -17.01
C ASP A 110 4.53 -1.65 -16.69
N ASN A 111 4.81 -0.86 -15.64
CA ASN A 111 6.16 -0.48 -15.20
C ASN A 111 6.24 -0.27 -13.68
N ASN A 112 7.46 -0.16 -13.13
CA ASN A 112 7.71 0.08 -11.70
C ASN A 112 8.09 1.54 -11.40
N GLU A 113 7.79 2.48 -12.28
CA GLU A 113 8.21 3.87 -12.15
C GLU A 113 7.05 4.81 -11.85
N TYR A 114 5.88 4.58 -12.47
CA TYR A 114 4.75 5.51 -12.45
C TYR A 114 4.27 5.83 -11.03
N TYR A 115 4.01 4.82 -10.20
CA TYR A 115 3.50 5.02 -8.83
C TYR A 115 4.58 5.36 -7.81
N LEU A 116 5.84 5.53 -8.23
CA LEU A 116 6.87 6.11 -7.35
C LEU A 116 6.57 7.57 -6.98
N ASP A 117 5.90 8.30 -7.88
CA ASP A 117 5.62 9.73 -7.71
C ASP A 117 4.22 10.14 -8.21
N HIS A 118 3.27 9.20 -8.26
CA HIS A 118 1.86 9.47 -8.57
C HIS A 118 0.94 8.90 -7.51
N ASP A 119 -0.13 9.65 -7.21
CA ASP A 119 -1.18 9.22 -6.29
C ASP A 119 -2.21 8.29 -6.97
N PHE A 120 -3.19 7.81 -6.19
CA PHE A 120 -4.29 6.96 -6.67
C PHE A 120 -5.05 7.57 -7.86
N TYR A 121 -5.20 8.88 -7.93
CA TYR A 121 -5.89 9.57 -9.01
C TYR A 121 -4.98 9.93 -10.21
N GLY A 122 -3.71 9.49 -10.19
CA GLY A 122 -2.74 9.77 -11.25
C GLY A 122 -2.18 11.20 -11.21
N ASN A 123 -2.34 11.94 -10.11
CA ASN A 123 -1.70 13.23 -9.94
C ASN A 123 -0.28 13.06 -9.42
N TYR A 124 0.61 13.98 -9.80
CA TYR A 124 1.95 14.00 -9.22
C TYR A 124 1.89 14.12 -7.69
N SER A 125 2.49 13.19 -7.02
CA SER A 125 2.60 13.09 -5.56
C SER A 125 3.98 12.56 -5.21
N GLN A 126 4.85 13.40 -4.65
CA GLN A 126 6.21 12.99 -4.31
C GLN A 126 6.29 11.71 -3.46
N PRO A 127 5.37 11.46 -2.53
CA PRO A 127 5.33 10.19 -1.81
C PRO A 127 4.94 8.98 -2.68
N GLY A 128 4.27 9.18 -3.80
CA GLY A 128 3.75 8.10 -4.64
C GLY A 128 2.60 7.33 -3.99
N THR A 129 2.43 6.08 -4.38
CA THR A 129 1.44 5.13 -3.85
C THR A 129 2.09 3.75 -3.73
N VAL A 130 1.58 2.87 -2.87
CA VAL A 130 2.03 1.47 -2.82
C VAL A 130 1.65 0.77 -4.12
N PHE A 131 2.56 0.01 -4.72
CA PHE A 131 2.30 -0.67 -5.99
C PHE A 131 2.96 -2.06 -6.07
N ALA A 132 2.38 -2.92 -6.88
CA ALA A 132 2.92 -4.25 -7.18
C ALA A 132 3.87 -4.19 -8.39
N ASP A 133 4.90 -5.02 -8.35
CA ASP A 133 5.84 -5.18 -9.48
C ASP A 133 5.06 -5.58 -10.75
N PHE A 134 5.33 -4.89 -11.86
CA PHE A 134 4.64 -5.11 -13.14
C PHE A 134 4.79 -6.54 -13.68
N ARG A 135 5.81 -7.29 -13.24
CA ARG A 135 6.05 -8.68 -13.64
C ARG A 135 5.23 -9.69 -12.85
N CYS A 136 4.62 -9.26 -11.74
CA CYS A 136 3.75 -10.12 -10.94
C CYS A 136 2.35 -10.16 -11.56
N VAL A 137 1.76 -11.34 -11.59
CA VAL A 137 0.34 -11.51 -11.85
C VAL A 137 -0.37 -11.45 -10.51
N VAL A 138 -1.05 -10.33 -10.24
CA VAL A 138 -1.80 -10.11 -8.98
C VAL A 138 -3.26 -10.49 -9.13
N ASN A 139 -3.87 -10.14 -10.28
CA ASN A 139 -5.26 -10.34 -10.58
C ASN A 139 -5.39 -11.16 -11.86
N ASP A 140 -5.41 -12.48 -11.75
CA ASP A 140 -5.71 -13.35 -12.88
C ASP A 140 -7.06 -14.03 -12.65
N TYR A 141 -7.95 -13.85 -13.61
CA TYR A 141 -9.27 -14.46 -13.61
C TYR A 141 -9.21 -16.01 -13.67
N ASP A 142 -8.14 -16.57 -14.22
CA ASP A 142 -7.92 -18.01 -14.38
C ASP A 142 -7.10 -18.64 -13.23
N PHE A 143 -6.97 -17.94 -12.08
CA PHE A 143 -6.23 -18.42 -10.89
C PHE A 143 -4.73 -18.64 -11.10
N ASN A 144 -4.11 -18.02 -12.11
CA ASN A 144 -2.66 -18.09 -12.36
C ASN A 144 -1.89 -16.97 -11.65
N GLN A 145 -2.27 -16.64 -10.41
CA GLN A 145 -1.55 -15.64 -9.63
C GLN A 145 -0.08 -16.04 -9.44
N SER A 146 0.83 -15.09 -9.43
CA SER A 146 2.24 -15.34 -9.18
C SER A 146 2.47 -15.93 -7.79
N ASP A 147 3.29 -17.00 -7.67
CA ASP A 147 3.71 -17.57 -6.38
C ASP A 147 4.42 -16.57 -5.48
N ASN A 148 5.03 -15.54 -6.06
CA ASN A 148 5.71 -14.46 -5.37
C ASN A 148 5.22 -13.11 -5.91
N ILE A 149 4.60 -12.33 -5.03
CA ILE A 149 4.15 -10.96 -5.32
C ILE A 149 5.09 -10.00 -4.61
N VAL A 150 5.66 -9.06 -5.36
CA VAL A 150 6.53 -8.00 -4.82
C VAL A 150 5.74 -6.70 -4.78
N LEU A 151 5.67 -6.11 -3.59
CA LEU A 151 5.05 -4.81 -3.38
C LEU A 151 6.12 -3.77 -3.04
N TYR A 152 6.01 -2.61 -3.65
CA TYR A 152 6.87 -1.45 -3.41
C TYR A 152 6.11 -0.36 -2.69
N GLY A 153 6.80 0.37 -1.84
CA GLY A 153 6.26 1.54 -1.16
C GLY A 153 7.37 2.30 -0.46
N HIS A 154 7.26 3.62 -0.41
CA HIS A 154 8.26 4.44 0.25
C HIS A 154 8.33 4.16 1.76
N ASN A 155 9.54 4.18 2.30
CA ASN A 155 9.79 4.15 3.74
C ASN A 155 9.88 5.58 4.27
N GLN A 156 8.73 6.20 4.54
CA GLN A 156 8.65 7.59 4.93
C GLN A 156 8.89 7.81 6.43
N ALA A 157 9.61 8.88 6.78
CA ALA A 157 9.92 9.22 8.16
C ALA A 157 8.68 9.59 8.99
N ASN A 158 7.63 10.12 8.35
CA ASN A 158 6.33 10.42 8.98
C ASN A 158 5.49 9.15 9.25
N GLY A 159 5.96 7.98 8.80
CA GLY A 159 5.28 6.69 8.98
C GLY A 159 4.28 6.34 7.88
N ALA A 160 4.13 7.16 6.83
CA ALA A 160 3.29 6.83 5.68
C ALA A 160 3.84 5.66 4.88
N MET A 161 2.98 5.02 4.12
CA MET A 161 3.28 3.81 3.36
C MET A 161 4.00 2.76 4.22
N PHE A 162 5.18 2.29 3.81
CA PHE A 162 5.95 1.27 4.55
C PHE A 162 6.83 1.84 5.67
N GLY A 163 6.73 3.14 5.99
CA GLY A 163 7.52 3.79 7.04
C GLY A 163 7.39 3.13 8.41
N THR A 164 6.21 2.62 8.77
CA THR A 164 5.98 1.96 10.06
C THR A 164 6.46 0.51 10.14
N LEU A 165 6.96 -0.11 9.06
CA LEU A 165 7.66 -1.40 9.15
C LEU A 165 8.89 -1.32 10.05
N GLN A 166 9.44 -0.13 10.31
CA GLN A 166 10.48 0.09 11.31
C GLN A 166 10.08 -0.38 12.72
N LYS A 167 8.78 -0.55 13.01
CA LYS A 167 8.31 -1.14 14.28
C LYS A 167 8.78 -2.60 14.47
N TYR A 168 8.99 -3.33 13.38
CA TYR A 168 9.49 -4.70 13.40
C TYR A 168 11.03 -4.80 13.49
N LYS A 169 11.77 -3.72 13.24
CA LYS A 169 13.24 -3.74 13.20
C LYS A 169 13.82 -3.99 14.60
N ILE A 170 14.20 -5.22 14.88
CA ILE A 170 14.85 -5.63 16.12
C ILE A 170 16.31 -5.18 16.08
N THR A 171 16.77 -4.53 17.16
CA THR A 171 18.19 -4.17 17.34
C THR A 171 18.67 -4.67 18.70
N LYS A 172 19.99 -4.78 18.88
CA LYS A 172 20.57 -5.15 20.19
C LYS A 172 20.15 -4.21 21.31
N GLN A 173 19.87 -2.95 20.99
CA GLN A 173 19.44 -1.92 21.93
C GLN A 173 17.93 -1.91 22.17
N ASN A 174 17.14 -2.52 21.28
CA ASN A 174 15.67 -2.51 21.36
C ASN A 174 15.06 -3.88 21.01
N THR A 175 15.18 -4.79 21.99
CA THR A 175 14.58 -6.14 21.92
C THR A 175 13.07 -6.13 22.07
N LYS A 176 12.46 -5.05 22.62
CA LYS A 176 10.99 -4.92 22.76
C LYS A 176 10.25 -4.93 21.44
N LYS A 177 10.93 -4.69 20.32
CA LYS A 177 10.33 -4.82 19.00
C LYS A 177 10.01 -6.27 18.61
N PHE A 178 10.60 -7.25 19.30
CA PHE A 178 10.16 -8.64 19.20
C PHE A 178 8.76 -8.84 19.78
N ASP A 179 8.41 -8.14 20.84
CA ASP A 179 7.06 -8.15 21.43
C ASP A 179 6.04 -7.60 20.42
N PHE A 180 6.44 -6.60 19.60
CA PHE A 180 5.59 -6.08 18.55
C PHE A 180 5.29 -7.14 17.48
N TYR A 181 6.31 -7.90 17.04
CA TYR A 181 6.12 -9.03 16.11
C TYR A 181 5.18 -10.09 16.70
N LEU A 182 5.34 -10.44 18.01
CA LEU A 182 4.50 -11.43 18.65
C LEU A 182 3.01 -11.02 18.70
N GLN A 183 2.74 -9.73 18.78
CA GLN A 183 1.38 -9.17 18.77
C GLN A 183 0.81 -9.01 17.37
N HIS A 184 1.67 -8.81 16.36
CA HIS A 184 1.30 -8.54 14.97
C HIS A 184 2.12 -9.41 13.99
N PRO A 185 1.99 -10.77 14.06
CA PRO A 185 2.81 -11.69 13.27
C PRO A 185 2.34 -11.84 11.82
N THR A 186 1.20 -11.25 11.48
CA THR A 186 0.53 -11.40 10.18
C THR A 186 0.16 -10.05 9.57
N PHE A 187 -0.11 -10.06 8.29
CA PHE A 187 -0.74 -8.97 7.55
C PHE A 187 -1.76 -9.54 6.58
N THR A 188 -2.70 -8.73 6.12
CA THR A 188 -3.63 -9.09 5.06
C THR A 188 -3.24 -8.41 3.76
N PHE A 189 -3.44 -9.13 2.66
CA PHE A 189 -3.39 -8.58 1.32
C PHE A 189 -4.57 -9.13 0.55
N SER A 190 -5.44 -8.23 0.07
CA SER A 190 -6.53 -8.56 -0.83
C SER A 190 -6.10 -8.21 -2.24
N ASN A 191 -6.27 -9.14 -3.16
CA ASN A 191 -6.35 -8.80 -4.57
C ASN A 191 -7.78 -8.30 -4.89
N LEU A 192 -8.17 -8.23 -6.15
CA LEU A 192 -9.52 -7.76 -6.50
C LEU A 192 -10.64 -8.77 -6.16
N TYR A 193 -10.29 -10.02 -5.90
CA TYR A 193 -11.25 -11.12 -5.78
C TYR A 193 -11.23 -11.82 -4.44
N GLU A 194 -10.07 -11.86 -3.76
CA GLU A 194 -9.86 -12.64 -2.56
C GLU A 194 -8.97 -11.90 -1.56
N GLU A 195 -9.23 -12.11 -0.26
CA GLU A 195 -8.38 -11.64 0.83
C GLU A 195 -7.55 -12.78 1.40
N TYR A 196 -6.26 -12.56 1.56
CA TYR A 196 -5.32 -13.53 2.12
C TYR A 196 -4.64 -12.99 3.38
N THR A 197 -4.48 -13.86 4.36
CA THR A 197 -3.66 -13.58 5.54
C THR A 197 -2.28 -14.21 5.37
N TYR A 198 -1.26 -13.37 5.39
CA TYR A 198 0.15 -13.75 5.28
C TYR A 198 0.84 -13.69 6.63
N LYS A 199 1.78 -14.64 6.86
CA LYS A 199 2.64 -14.61 8.04
C LYS A 199 3.95 -13.89 7.70
N ILE A 200 4.35 -12.96 8.56
CA ILE A 200 5.66 -12.29 8.46
C ILE A 200 6.74 -13.30 8.86
N ILE A 201 7.59 -13.69 7.93
CA ILE A 201 8.66 -14.67 8.15
C ILE A 201 10.04 -14.02 8.32
N ALA A 202 10.24 -12.82 7.77
CA ALA A 202 11.50 -12.09 7.88
C ALA A 202 11.27 -10.59 7.67
N LEU A 203 12.11 -9.79 8.30
CA LEU A 203 12.31 -8.37 8.00
C LEU A 203 13.79 -8.06 8.09
N PHE A 204 14.34 -7.45 7.05
CA PHE A 204 15.73 -7.09 6.99
C PHE A 204 15.93 -5.75 6.29
N VAL A 205 17.06 -5.13 6.55
CA VAL A 205 17.53 -3.91 5.87
C VAL A 205 18.77 -4.30 5.10
N CYS A 206 18.77 -4.04 3.80
CA CYS A 206 19.96 -4.20 2.95
C CYS A 206 20.36 -2.84 2.38
N GLU A 207 21.66 -2.65 2.19
CA GLU A 207 22.20 -1.55 1.40
C GLU A 207 22.10 -1.96 -0.07
N VAL A 208 21.56 -1.06 -0.89
CA VAL A 208 21.60 -1.22 -2.34
C VAL A 208 22.88 -0.52 -2.81
N GLU A 209 23.86 -1.29 -3.24
CA GLU A 209 25.01 -0.69 -3.93
C GLU A 209 24.53 -0.09 -5.26
N PRO A 210 24.91 1.16 -5.58
CA PRO A 210 24.59 1.70 -6.89
C PRO A 210 25.20 0.78 -7.95
N GLU A 211 24.40 0.37 -8.93
CA GLU A 211 24.87 -0.38 -10.08
C GLU A 211 26.11 0.31 -10.62
N GLN A 212 27.25 -0.40 -10.62
CA GLN A 212 28.43 0.06 -11.31
C GLN A 212 28.06 0.08 -12.79
N THR A 213 27.78 1.26 -13.33
CA THR A 213 27.75 1.45 -14.77
C THR A 213 29.14 1.07 -15.30
N THR A 214 29.26 -0.16 -15.76
CA THR A 214 30.41 -0.57 -16.56
C THR A 214 30.28 0.15 -17.90
N ASP A 215 31.10 1.21 -18.07
CA ASP A 215 31.36 1.84 -19.37
C ASP A 215 31.88 0.82 -20.40
#